data_a6f3438b92326bead681bb06d815b29c
#
_entry.id   a6f3438b92326bead681bb06d815b29c
#
_cell.length_a   1.000
_cell.length_b   1.000
_cell.length_c   1.000
_cell.angle_alpha   90.00
_cell.angle_beta   90.00
_cell.angle_gamma   90.00
#
_symmetry.space_group_name_H-M   'P 1'
#
loop_
_entity.id
_entity.type
_entity.pdbx_description
1 polymer ?
#
loop_
_entity_poly.entity_id
_entity_poly.type
_entity_poly.pdbx_seq_one_letter_code
_entity_poly.pdbx_strand_id
1 'polypeptide(L)'
;MPSLLLLTLPSFFGLALAQGVGNWLREVHPKLQWSSCAAEGDCQKIDAEIVGDANWRWLHNDNGYLDCYSYNDWVHGTCNSTEDCTAKCVYDGIDYKNALGIQTANDSVSLKLQTRFDFSYSVGSRTFLMENRTMYKTFTLLNNELAFDVDLSTVECGINSALYFVAMDADGGVSRYPGNTAGAEYGVGYCDASCPRSARFIGGKV
;
A
#
# COMPACT_ATOMS: atom_id res chain seq x y z
N MET A 1 -9.61 -42.36 -46.08
CA MET A 1 -8.83 -41.73 -45.02
C MET A 1 -9.51 -40.41 -44.70
N PRO A 2 -10.18 -40.25 -43.56
CA PRO A 2 -10.80 -38.98 -43.21
C PRO A 2 -9.77 -38.09 -42.50
N SER A 3 -9.57 -36.87 -43.04
CA SER A 3 -8.75 -35.84 -42.43
C SER A 3 -9.42 -35.27 -41.19
N LEU A 4 -8.77 -35.40 -40.05
CA LEU A 4 -9.18 -34.81 -38.76
C LEU A 4 -8.80 -33.32 -38.77
N LEU A 5 -9.79 -32.43 -38.85
CA LEU A 5 -9.62 -31.00 -38.69
C LEU A 5 -9.50 -30.70 -37.19
N LEU A 6 -8.30 -30.39 -36.72
CA LEU A 6 -8.09 -29.89 -35.37
C LEU A 6 -8.55 -28.42 -35.31
N LEU A 7 -9.71 -28.18 -34.71
CA LEU A 7 -10.13 -26.81 -34.31
C LEU A 7 -9.33 -26.38 -33.09
N THR A 8 -8.36 -25.50 -33.27
CA THR A 8 -7.73 -24.78 -32.15
C THR A 8 -8.65 -23.66 -31.72
N LEU A 9 -9.31 -23.81 -30.58
CA LEU A 9 -9.98 -22.70 -29.92
C LEU A 9 -8.89 -21.70 -29.41
N PRO A 10 -8.99 -20.41 -29.75
CA PRO A 10 -8.17 -19.41 -29.12
C PRO A 10 -8.59 -19.28 -27.66
N SER A 11 -7.72 -19.64 -26.72
CA SER A 11 -7.89 -19.33 -25.31
C SER A 11 -7.76 -17.81 -25.13
N PHE A 12 -8.87 -17.10 -25.03
CA PHE A 12 -8.88 -15.74 -24.53
C PHE A 12 -8.53 -15.80 -23.04
N PHE A 13 -7.26 -15.61 -22.71
CA PHE A 13 -6.86 -15.20 -21.39
C PHE A 13 -7.36 -13.76 -21.20
N GLY A 14 -8.53 -13.61 -20.62
CA GLY A 14 -8.96 -12.34 -20.07
C GLY A 14 -7.97 -11.96 -18.98
N LEU A 15 -7.17 -10.92 -19.20
CA LEU A 15 -6.40 -10.26 -18.15
C LEU A 15 -7.45 -9.71 -17.17
N ALA A 16 -7.64 -10.39 -16.05
CA ALA A 16 -8.36 -9.85 -14.93
C ALA A 16 -7.47 -8.71 -14.35
N LEU A 17 -7.77 -7.48 -14.71
CA LEU A 17 -7.18 -6.30 -14.08
C LEU A 17 -7.76 -6.22 -12.67
N ALA A 18 -6.93 -6.31 -11.66
CA ALA A 18 -7.30 -6.16 -10.28
C ALA A 18 -6.42 -5.08 -9.65
N GLN A 19 -6.99 -4.15 -8.92
CA GLN A 19 -6.28 -3.05 -8.27
C GLN A 19 -5.38 -2.28 -9.25
N GLY A 20 -6.01 -1.54 -10.13
CA GLY A 20 -5.36 -0.67 -11.10
C GLY A 20 -4.71 0.55 -10.44
N VAL A 21 -3.88 1.23 -11.21
CA VAL A 21 -3.26 2.50 -10.86
C VAL A 21 -3.99 3.62 -11.57
N GLY A 22 -4.43 4.63 -10.80
CA GLY A 22 -5.03 5.85 -11.30
C GLY A 22 -4.00 6.83 -11.89
N ASN A 23 -4.49 7.91 -12.46
CA ASN A 23 -3.67 8.88 -13.16
C ASN A 23 -3.89 10.34 -12.72
N TRP A 24 -4.71 10.56 -11.67
CA TRP A 24 -5.01 11.90 -11.17
C TRP A 24 -3.91 12.48 -10.31
N LEU A 25 -3.30 11.66 -9.47
CA LEU A 25 -2.17 12.03 -8.62
C LEU A 25 -1.07 10.98 -8.73
N ARG A 26 0.08 11.40 -9.23
CA ARG A 26 1.24 10.53 -9.35
C ARG A 26 1.77 10.16 -7.96
N GLU A 27 2.07 8.88 -7.75
CA GLU A 27 2.76 8.43 -6.54
C GLU A 27 4.21 8.92 -6.48
N VAL A 28 4.56 9.53 -5.35
CA VAL A 28 5.94 9.98 -5.05
C VAL A 28 6.26 9.61 -3.61
N HIS A 29 7.05 8.57 -3.44
CA HIS A 29 7.45 8.09 -2.12
C HIS A 29 8.35 9.09 -1.40
N PRO A 30 8.06 9.46 -0.13
CA PRO A 30 8.97 10.21 0.70
C PRO A 30 10.27 9.45 0.93
N LYS A 31 11.40 10.13 0.80
CA LYS A 31 12.72 9.53 1.01
C LYS A 31 13.00 9.36 2.50
N LEU A 32 13.62 8.23 2.84
CA LEU A 32 14.04 7.92 4.20
C LEU A 32 15.39 7.23 4.16
N GLN A 33 16.32 7.62 5.02
CA GLN A 33 17.56 6.88 5.21
C GLN A 33 17.44 5.98 6.44
N TRP A 34 18.12 4.86 6.41
CA TRP A 34 18.36 4.02 7.58
C TRP A 34 19.78 3.48 7.55
N SER A 35 20.26 2.89 8.62
CA SER A 35 21.61 2.37 8.69
C SER A 35 21.61 0.86 8.89
N SER A 36 22.44 0.16 8.11
CA SER A 36 22.73 -1.26 8.31
C SER A 36 24.13 -1.40 8.86
N CYS A 37 24.27 -2.09 10.01
CA CYS A 37 25.53 -2.23 10.71
C CYS A 37 25.96 -3.70 10.71
N ALA A 38 27.16 -3.99 10.26
CA ALA A 38 27.75 -5.33 10.36
C ALA A 38 28.33 -5.60 11.76
N ALA A 39 28.78 -4.55 12.45
CA ALA A 39 29.24 -4.53 13.83
C ALA A 39 29.08 -3.13 14.41
N GLU A 40 29.32 -2.97 15.71
CA GLU A 40 29.35 -1.68 16.36
C GLU A 40 30.35 -0.73 15.68
N GLY A 41 29.87 0.42 15.22
CA GLY A 41 30.67 1.43 14.50
C GLY A 41 30.90 1.15 13.01
N ASP A 42 30.51 -0.01 12.50
CA ASP A 42 30.57 -0.35 11.07
C ASP A 42 29.17 -0.29 10.44
N CYS A 43 28.68 0.91 10.28
CA CYS A 43 27.34 1.17 9.74
C CYS A 43 27.41 1.84 8.38
N GLN A 44 26.60 1.36 7.46
CA GLN A 44 26.39 1.95 6.14
C GLN A 44 25.01 2.59 6.07
N LYS A 45 24.95 3.84 5.58
CA LYS A 45 23.67 4.49 5.28
C LYS A 45 23.08 3.91 4.01
N ILE A 46 21.79 3.63 4.08
CA ILE A 46 21.01 3.08 2.98
C ILE A 46 19.91 4.09 2.65
N ASP A 47 19.90 4.54 1.42
CA ASP A 47 18.83 5.37 0.89
C ASP A 47 17.62 4.46 0.60
N ALA A 48 16.50 4.82 1.17
CA ALA A 48 15.25 4.10 1.05
C ALA A 48 14.09 5.07 0.86
N GLU A 49 12.90 4.54 0.88
CA GLU A 49 11.64 5.29 0.75
C GLU A 49 10.63 4.73 1.74
N ILE A 50 9.55 5.46 1.98
CA ILE A 50 8.37 4.92 2.63
C ILE A 50 7.16 5.05 1.71
N VAL A 51 6.23 4.12 1.84
CA VAL A 51 4.94 4.15 1.14
C VAL A 51 3.80 4.15 2.15
N GLY A 52 2.76 4.94 1.88
CA GLY A 52 1.53 4.93 2.66
C GLY A 52 0.65 3.74 2.31
N ASP A 53 0.02 3.14 3.32
CA ASP A 53 -0.89 2.01 3.16
C ASP A 53 -2.08 2.38 2.25
N ALA A 54 -2.48 1.43 1.42
CA ALA A 54 -3.60 1.54 0.48
C ALA A 54 -4.92 1.93 1.15
N ASN A 55 -5.13 1.64 2.45
CA ASN A 55 -6.33 2.02 3.18
C ASN A 55 -6.52 3.53 3.35
N TRP A 56 -5.46 4.32 3.23
CA TRP A 56 -5.52 5.79 3.27
C TRP A 56 -5.48 6.43 1.89
N ARG A 57 -5.60 5.63 0.82
CA ARG A 57 -5.64 6.12 -0.55
C ARG A 57 -7.06 6.31 -1.03
N TRP A 58 -7.22 7.24 -1.95
CA TRP A 58 -8.45 7.35 -2.71
C TRP A 58 -8.58 6.15 -3.66
N LEU A 59 -9.68 5.44 -3.53
CA LEU A 59 -10.05 4.34 -4.39
C LEU A 59 -11.30 4.75 -5.17
N HIS A 60 -11.15 4.93 -6.46
CA HIS A 60 -12.20 5.47 -7.33
C HIS A 60 -12.28 4.68 -8.64
N ASN A 61 -13.35 4.94 -9.40
CA ASN A 61 -13.51 4.31 -10.70
C ASN A 61 -12.48 4.83 -11.70
N ASP A 62 -11.91 3.94 -12.49
CA ASP A 62 -10.95 4.30 -13.54
C ASP A 62 -11.57 5.34 -14.49
N ASN A 63 -10.78 6.35 -14.83
CA ASN A 63 -11.18 7.49 -15.66
C ASN A 63 -12.36 8.32 -15.13
N GLY A 64 -12.65 8.28 -13.82
CA GLY A 64 -13.72 9.04 -13.19
C GLY A 64 -13.41 9.50 -11.77
N TYR A 65 -14.37 10.21 -11.17
CA TYR A 65 -14.27 10.79 -9.81
C TYR A 65 -15.19 10.10 -8.80
N LEU A 66 -15.83 9.00 -9.18
CA LEU A 66 -16.76 8.32 -8.28
C LEU A 66 -15.97 7.40 -7.35
N ASP A 67 -16.18 7.57 -6.05
CA ASP A 67 -15.63 6.68 -5.06
C ASP A 67 -16.09 5.24 -5.31
N CYS A 68 -15.17 4.30 -5.26
CA CYS A 68 -15.49 2.88 -5.23
C CYS A 68 -15.83 2.41 -3.81
N TYR A 69 -15.26 3.09 -2.82
CA TYR A 69 -15.39 2.73 -1.43
C TYR A 69 -15.57 3.97 -0.56
N SER A 70 -16.61 4.01 0.24
CA SER A 70 -16.94 5.14 1.12
C SER A 70 -17.65 4.64 2.37
N TYR A 71 -17.43 5.32 3.52
CA TYR A 71 -18.05 4.95 4.80
C TYR A 71 -17.90 3.47 5.19
N ASN A 72 -16.72 2.88 4.88
CA ASN A 72 -16.38 1.46 5.15
C ASN A 72 -17.24 0.45 4.37
N ASP A 73 -17.75 0.82 3.21
CA ASP A 73 -18.49 -0.07 2.33
C ASP A 73 -18.26 0.26 0.84
N TRP A 74 -18.53 -0.71 -0.02
CA TRP A 74 -18.50 -0.53 -1.46
C TRP A 74 -19.67 0.32 -1.94
N VAL A 75 -19.38 1.25 -2.85
CA VAL A 75 -20.41 2.14 -3.39
C VAL A 75 -21.17 1.44 -4.50
N HIS A 76 -22.41 1.02 -4.19
CA HIS A 76 -23.31 0.44 -5.19
C HIS A 76 -23.54 1.38 -6.37
N GLY A 77 -23.41 0.84 -7.58
CA GLY A 77 -23.50 1.61 -8.82
C GLY A 77 -22.16 2.01 -9.41
N THR A 78 -21.10 2.12 -8.60
CA THR A 78 -19.72 2.27 -9.09
C THR A 78 -19.14 0.89 -9.42
N CYS A 79 -19.31 -0.07 -8.54
CA CYS A 79 -19.02 -1.48 -8.78
C CYS A 79 -19.95 -2.36 -7.94
N ASN A 80 -20.26 -3.58 -8.39
CA ASN A 80 -21.33 -4.40 -7.83
C ASN A 80 -20.92 -5.83 -7.45
N SER A 81 -19.70 -6.23 -7.70
CA SER A 81 -19.13 -7.52 -7.28
C SER A 81 -17.63 -7.38 -7.06
N THR A 82 -17.02 -8.38 -6.41
CA THR A 82 -15.58 -8.47 -6.22
C THR A 82 -14.82 -8.29 -7.54
N GLU A 83 -15.22 -9.02 -8.57
CA GLU A 83 -14.59 -8.98 -9.89
C GLU A 83 -14.78 -7.62 -10.56
N ASP A 84 -15.98 -7.05 -10.43
CA ASP A 84 -16.33 -5.75 -11.01
C ASP A 84 -15.54 -4.62 -10.33
N CYS A 85 -15.47 -4.62 -8.99
CA CYS A 85 -14.70 -3.64 -8.24
C CYS A 85 -13.19 -3.75 -8.52
N THR A 86 -12.69 -4.96 -8.60
CA THR A 86 -11.30 -5.24 -8.94
C THR A 86 -10.93 -4.71 -10.34
N ALA A 87 -11.85 -4.81 -11.30
CA ALA A 87 -11.61 -4.39 -12.69
C ALA A 87 -11.76 -2.90 -12.91
N LYS A 88 -12.61 -2.22 -12.12
CA LYS A 88 -13.00 -0.83 -12.34
C LYS A 88 -12.34 0.18 -11.42
N CYS A 89 -11.82 -0.26 -10.27
CA CYS A 89 -11.34 0.62 -9.22
C CYS A 89 -9.81 0.73 -9.24
N VAL A 90 -9.32 1.96 -9.10
CA VAL A 90 -7.90 2.28 -9.16
C VAL A 90 -7.49 3.10 -7.94
N TYR A 91 -6.24 2.97 -7.53
CA TYR A 91 -5.61 3.79 -6.51
C TYR A 91 -4.83 4.93 -7.14
N ASP A 92 -5.00 6.14 -6.59
CA ASP A 92 -4.11 7.25 -6.88
C ASP A 92 -2.97 7.40 -5.86
N GLY A 93 -2.02 8.26 -6.18
CA GLY A 93 -0.96 8.66 -5.28
C GLY A 93 -1.47 9.36 -4.03
N ILE A 94 -0.57 9.62 -3.09
CA ILE A 94 -0.86 10.32 -1.82
C ILE A 94 -0.16 11.67 -1.80
N ASP A 95 -0.87 12.73 -1.38
CA ASP A 95 -0.22 13.91 -0.83
C ASP A 95 0.14 13.63 0.65
N TYR A 96 1.32 13.06 0.84
CA TYR A 96 1.79 12.61 2.15
C TYR A 96 1.75 13.71 3.21
N LYS A 97 2.20 14.89 2.87
CA LYS A 97 2.33 16.00 3.81
C LYS A 97 0.99 16.66 4.12
N ASN A 98 0.24 17.04 3.09
CA ASN A 98 -0.94 17.88 3.28
C ASN A 98 -2.19 17.06 3.58
N ALA A 99 -2.34 15.85 3.01
CA ALA A 99 -3.50 15.01 3.26
C ALA A 99 -3.32 14.09 4.48
N LEU A 100 -2.14 13.51 4.67
CA LEU A 100 -1.91 12.53 5.74
C LEU A 100 -1.00 13.01 6.88
N GLY A 101 -0.34 14.17 6.75
CA GLY A 101 0.59 14.67 7.75
C GLY A 101 1.84 13.82 7.94
N ILE A 102 2.22 13.08 6.91
CA ILE A 102 3.42 12.24 6.89
C ILE A 102 4.56 13.05 6.32
N GLN A 103 5.65 13.16 7.06
CA GLN A 103 6.86 13.85 6.62
C GLN A 103 8.10 13.03 6.99
N THR A 104 9.12 13.12 6.16
CA THR A 104 10.44 12.51 6.42
C THR A 104 11.52 13.59 6.48
N ALA A 105 12.53 13.35 7.29
CA ALA A 105 13.73 14.17 7.35
C ALA A 105 14.93 13.28 7.63
N ASN A 106 15.81 13.11 6.64
CA ASN A 106 16.95 12.20 6.69
C ASN A 106 16.53 10.77 7.09
N ASP A 107 16.75 10.41 8.37
CA ASP A 107 16.51 9.10 8.96
C ASP A 107 15.29 9.06 9.90
N SER A 108 14.43 10.06 9.82
CA SER A 108 13.25 10.16 10.67
C SER A 108 11.95 10.25 9.88
N VAL A 109 10.87 9.72 10.47
CA VAL A 109 9.49 9.81 9.98
C VAL A 109 8.63 10.47 11.04
N SER A 110 7.88 11.48 10.66
CA SER A 110 6.86 12.11 11.50
C SER A 110 5.47 11.78 10.96
N LEU A 111 4.61 11.27 11.83
CA LEU A 111 3.22 10.90 11.51
C LEU A 111 2.29 11.71 12.40
N LYS A 112 1.41 12.53 11.82
CA LYS A 112 0.36 13.21 12.57
C LYS A 112 -0.84 12.30 12.74
N LEU A 113 -1.39 12.27 13.97
CA LEU A 113 -2.62 11.54 14.24
C LEU A 113 -3.81 12.09 13.44
N GLN A 114 -3.90 13.41 13.31
CA GLN A 114 -4.97 14.06 12.55
C GLN A 114 -4.38 15.14 11.66
N THR A 115 -4.80 15.14 10.40
CA THR A 115 -4.41 16.16 9.43
C THR A 115 -5.66 16.72 8.74
N ARG A 116 -5.84 18.02 8.85
CA ARG A 116 -6.91 18.72 8.13
C ARG A 116 -6.47 18.99 6.70
N PHE A 117 -7.36 18.70 5.79
CA PHE A 117 -7.11 18.88 4.37
C PHE A 117 -8.44 19.29 3.70
N ASP A 118 -8.44 20.42 3.02
CA ASP A 118 -9.63 21.06 2.46
C ASP A 118 -10.78 21.16 3.48
N PHE A 119 -11.93 20.56 3.19
CA PHE A 119 -13.12 20.54 4.04
C PHE A 119 -13.25 19.27 4.87
N SER A 120 -12.20 18.42 4.89
CA SER A 120 -12.18 17.13 5.57
C SER A 120 -10.96 17.01 6.47
N TYR A 121 -10.79 15.85 7.07
CA TYR A 121 -9.59 15.48 7.82
C TYR A 121 -9.33 13.99 7.69
N SER A 122 -8.07 13.64 7.67
CA SER A 122 -7.63 12.25 7.82
C SER A 122 -7.26 11.97 9.27
N VAL A 123 -7.50 10.74 9.71
CA VAL A 123 -7.14 10.24 11.03
C VAL A 123 -6.26 9.01 10.90
N GLY A 124 -5.14 9.03 11.61
CA GLY A 124 -4.15 7.98 11.56
C GLY A 124 -3.44 7.89 10.22
N SER A 125 -2.49 7.02 10.17
CA SER A 125 -1.80 6.61 8.94
C SER A 125 -0.99 5.36 9.25
N ARG A 126 -0.62 4.61 8.21
CA ARG A 126 0.34 3.53 8.28
C ARG A 126 1.29 3.66 7.11
N THR A 127 2.56 3.41 7.35
CA THR A 127 3.59 3.43 6.31
C THR A 127 4.42 2.17 6.38
N PHE A 128 4.98 1.80 5.23
CA PHE A 128 5.89 0.66 5.10
C PHE A 128 7.24 1.16 4.58
N LEU A 129 8.32 0.58 5.08
CA LEU A 129 9.67 0.82 4.55
C LEU A 129 9.83 0.09 3.22
N MET A 130 10.37 0.78 2.24
CA MET A 130 10.61 0.25 0.90
C MET A 130 12.09 -0.12 0.71
N GLU A 131 12.33 -1.23 0.04
CA GLU A 131 13.65 -1.59 -0.49
C GLU A 131 13.96 -0.77 -1.74
N ASN A 132 12.95 -0.63 -2.59
CA ASN A 132 12.96 0.17 -3.81
C ASN A 132 11.51 0.56 -4.14
N ARG A 133 11.29 1.26 -5.24
CA ARG A 133 9.98 1.79 -5.62
C ARG A 133 8.83 0.76 -5.63
N THR A 134 9.11 -0.50 -5.91
CA THR A 134 8.08 -1.54 -6.13
C THR A 134 8.17 -2.72 -5.14
N MET A 135 9.08 -2.64 -4.16
CA MET A 135 9.31 -3.72 -3.21
C MET A 135 9.43 -3.18 -1.79
N TYR A 136 8.70 -3.79 -0.86
CA TYR A 136 8.87 -3.55 0.57
C TYR A 136 10.23 -4.03 1.06
N LYS A 137 10.79 -3.33 2.06
CA LYS A 137 11.96 -3.81 2.77
C LYS A 137 11.60 -5.02 3.63
N THR A 138 12.21 -6.14 3.33
CA THR A 138 12.08 -7.36 4.12
C THR A 138 13.29 -7.56 5.04
N PHE A 139 13.05 -8.15 6.22
CA PHE A 139 14.07 -8.38 7.22
C PHE A 139 14.14 -9.85 7.61
N THR A 140 15.36 -10.36 7.76
CA THR A 140 15.62 -11.63 8.45
C THR A 140 15.82 -11.30 9.91
N LEU A 141 14.87 -11.66 10.77
CA LEU A 141 14.87 -11.22 12.18
C LEU A 141 15.80 -12.05 13.06
N LEU A 142 16.07 -13.31 12.69
CA LEU A 142 16.91 -14.19 13.50
C LEU A 142 18.36 -13.71 13.52
N ASN A 143 18.92 -13.55 14.71
CA ASN A 143 20.28 -13.06 14.97
C ASN A 143 20.55 -11.63 14.43
N ASN A 144 19.52 -10.83 14.30
CA ASN A 144 19.61 -9.41 13.95
C ASN A 144 18.90 -8.56 15.00
N GLU A 145 19.30 -7.31 15.09
CA GLU A 145 18.72 -6.30 15.97
C GLU A 145 18.18 -5.16 15.13
N LEU A 146 17.00 -4.64 15.51
CA LEU A 146 16.47 -3.39 15.00
C LEU A 146 16.46 -2.39 16.15
N ALA A 147 17.14 -1.27 15.97
CA ALA A 147 17.16 -0.15 16.92
C ALA A 147 16.51 1.09 16.27
N PHE A 148 15.69 1.79 17.05
CA PHE A 148 15.04 3.03 16.63
C PHE A 148 14.66 3.86 17.86
N ASP A 149 14.61 5.18 17.68
CA ASP A 149 14.13 6.12 18.70
C ASP A 149 12.68 6.51 18.42
N VAL A 150 11.90 6.70 19.48
CA VAL A 150 10.49 7.09 19.39
C VAL A 150 10.24 8.35 20.21
N ASP A 151 9.73 9.38 19.54
CA ASP A 151 9.25 10.60 20.20
C ASP A 151 7.71 10.59 20.26
N LEU A 152 7.17 10.37 21.45
CA LEU A 152 5.73 10.40 21.75
C LEU A 152 5.34 11.59 22.63
N SER A 153 6.20 12.59 22.76
CA SER A 153 5.99 13.73 23.66
C SER A 153 4.72 14.54 23.38
N THR A 154 4.20 14.46 22.14
CA THR A 154 2.98 15.14 21.71
C THR A 154 1.77 14.21 21.58
N VAL A 155 1.91 12.95 21.96
CA VAL A 155 0.84 11.94 21.84
C VAL A 155 0.06 11.87 23.15
N GLU A 156 -1.25 12.06 23.08
CA GLU A 156 -2.14 12.02 24.25
C GLU A 156 -2.39 10.58 24.74
N CYS A 157 -2.82 10.47 26.01
CA CYS A 157 -3.16 9.18 26.60
C CYS A 157 -4.27 8.47 25.82
N GLY A 158 -4.12 7.15 25.64
CA GLY A 158 -5.10 6.31 24.95
C GLY A 158 -4.91 6.26 23.42
N ILE A 159 -3.93 6.98 22.88
CA ILE A 159 -3.57 6.92 21.47
C ILE A 159 -2.57 5.78 21.25
N ASN A 160 -2.82 4.98 20.23
CA ASN A 160 -1.90 3.93 19.81
C ASN A 160 -0.93 4.46 18.74
N SER A 161 0.36 4.34 19.03
CA SER A 161 1.43 4.52 18.06
C SER A 161 2.34 3.28 18.10
N ALA A 162 2.54 2.62 16.98
CA ALA A 162 3.22 1.33 16.93
C ALA A 162 4.19 1.23 15.76
N LEU A 163 5.34 0.62 16.00
CA LEU A 163 6.21 0.06 14.98
C LEU A 163 6.24 -1.45 15.17
N TYR A 164 6.02 -2.20 14.09
CA TYR A 164 5.94 -3.66 14.17
C TYR A 164 6.33 -4.30 12.85
N PHE A 165 6.71 -5.58 12.91
CA PHE A 165 6.92 -6.40 11.74
C PHE A 165 5.63 -7.11 11.34
N VAL A 166 5.43 -7.27 10.07
CA VAL A 166 4.27 -7.97 9.49
C VAL A 166 4.71 -8.90 8.38
N ALA A 167 4.07 -10.06 8.28
CA ALA A 167 4.29 -10.98 7.16
C ALA A 167 3.52 -10.49 5.94
N MET A 168 4.26 -10.04 4.92
CA MET A 168 3.71 -9.53 3.67
C MET A 168 4.53 -10.04 2.48
N ASP A 169 3.88 -10.15 1.31
CA ASP A 169 4.62 -10.33 0.05
C ASP A 169 5.43 -9.07 -0.25
N ALA A 170 6.70 -9.23 -0.57
CA ALA A 170 7.61 -8.09 -0.78
C ALA A 170 7.15 -7.15 -1.91
N ASP A 171 6.48 -7.68 -2.93
CA ASP A 171 5.92 -6.93 -4.05
C ASP A 171 4.46 -6.45 -3.81
N GLY A 172 3.94 -6.61 -2.60
CA GLY A 172 2.56 -6.28 -2.28
C GLY A 172 1.54 -7.22 -2.91
N GLY A 173 1.96 -8.41 -3.34
CA GLY A 173 1.11 -9.46 -3.91
C GLY A 173 0.99 -9.45 -5.44
N VAL A 174 1.77 -8.63 -6.16
CA VAL A 174 1.74 -8.56 -7.63
C VAL A 174 2.04 -9.92 -8.26
N SER A 175 3.06 -10.63 -7.79
CA SER A 175 3.43 -11.95 -8.33
C SER A 175 2.40 -13.03 -8.03
N ARG A 176 1.63 -12.88 -6.96
CA ARG A 176 0.62 -13.86 -6.53
C ARG A 176 -0.74 -13.62 -7.16
N TYR A 177 -1.09 -12.36 -7.39
CA TYR A 177 -2.40 -11.93 -7.90
C TYR A 177 -2.22 -11.14 -9.19
N PRO A 178 -2.31 -11.79 -10.36
CA PRO A 178 -1.96 -11.19 -11.66
C PRO A 178 -2.74 -9.92 -12.02
N GLY A 179 -3.87 -9.68 -11.37
CA GLY A 179 -4.63 -8.45 -11.56
C GLY A 179 -4.19 -7.28 -10.68
N ASN A 180 -3.37 -7.53 -9.65
CA ASN A 180 -2.83 -6.47 -8.78
C ASN A 180 -1.65 -5.78 -9.47
N THR A 181 -1.87 -4.61 -10.03
CA THR A 181 -0.83 -3.79 -10.67
C THR A 181 -0.34 -2.66 -9.78
N ALA A 182 -1.06 -2.37 -8.69
CA ALA A 182 -0.68 -1.33 -7.72
C ALA A 182 0.43 -1.80 -6.77
N GLY A 183 0.32 -3.00 -6.22
CA GLY A 183 1.35 -3.67 -5.44
C GLY A 183 1.95 -2.85 -4.31
N ALA A 184 3.21 -3.13 -4.00
CA ALA A 184 3.95 -2.43 -2.96
C ALA A 184 4.14 -0.93 -3.27
N GLU A 185 4.21 -0.53 -4.54
CA GLU A 185 4.32 0.88 -4.93
C GLU A 185 3.16 1.73 -4.41
N TYR A 186 1.98 1.13 -4.23
CA TYR A 186 0.79 1.81 -3.71
C TYR A 186 0.39 1.32 -2.31
N GLY A 187 1.28 0.66 -1.60
CA GLY A 187 1.04 0.24 -0.22
C GLY A 187 0.02 -0.89 -0.07
N VAL A 188 -0.12 -1.73 -1.07
CA VAL A 188 -1.07 -2.87 -1.10
C VAL A 188 -0.46 -4.11 -0.44
N GLY A 189 -1.29 -5.00 0.08
CA GLY A 189 -0.90 -6.34 0.54
C GLY A 189 -0.92 -6.53 2.05
N TYR A 190 -1.15 -5.46 2.82
CA TYR A 190 -1.23 -5.57 4.28
C TYR A 190 -2.52 -6.23 4.75
N CYS A 191 -2.35 -7.21 5.62
CA CYS A 191 -3.40 -7.74 6.50
C CYS A 191 -2.74 -8.35 7.73
N ASP A 192 -3.15 -7.94 8.91
CA ASP A 192 -2.70 -8.52 10.18
C ASP A 192 -3.66 -9.61 10.70
N ALA A 193 -3.41 -10.13 11.90
CA ALA A 193 -4.23 -11.16 12.51
C ALA A 193 -5.70 -10.74 12.73
N SER A 194 -5.97 -9.45 12.84
CA SER A 194 -7.32 -8.89 13.00
C SER A 194 -8.00 -8.60 11.67
N CYS A 195 -7.26 -8.47 10.61
CA CYS A 195 -7.61 -8.05 9.26
C CYS A 195 -8.92 -7.24 9.22
N PRO A 196 -8.85 -5.93 9.38
CA PRO A 196 -10.04 -5.12 9.61
C PRO A 196 -11.03 -5.25 8.44
N ARG A 197 -12.32 -5.26 8.74
CA ARG A 197 -13.39 -5.31 7.71
C ARG A 197 -13.33 -4.15 6.72
N SER A 198 -12.64 -3.08 7.08
CA SER A 198 -12.37 -1.93 6.21
C SER A 198 -11.20 -2.14 5.25
N ALA A 199 -10.46 -3.24 5.33
CA ALA A 199 -9.45 -3.58 4.34
C ALA A 199 -10.14 -3.88 3.00
N ARG A 200 -9.92 -3.01 2.03
CA ARG A 200 -10.63 -3.03 0.74
C ARG A 200 -10.16 -4.18 -0.14
N PHE A 201 -8.85 -4.42 -0.12
CA PHE A 201 -8.22 -5.50 -0.87
C PHE A 201 -7.19 -6.20 0.01
N ILE A 202 -7.33 -7.51 0.16
CA ILE A 202 -6.38 -8.34 0.87
C ILE A 202 -5.64 -9.17 -0.16
N GLY A 203 -4.34 -8.92 -0.30
CA GLY A 203 -3.52 -9.64 -1.25
C GLY A 203 -4.05 -9.60 -2.69
N GLY A 204 -4.70 -8.51 -3.10
CA GLY A 204 -5.22 -8.37 -4.45
C GLY A 204 -6.65 -8.87 -4.68
N LYS A 205 -7.37 -9.25 -3.61
CA LYS A 205 -8.78 -9.65 -3.69
C LYS A 205 -9.64 -8.76 -2.78
N VAL A 206 -10.85 -8.46 -3.24
CA VAL A 206 -11.91 -7.84 -2.44
C VAL A 206 -12.49 -8.85 -1.46
#